data_49a7d3ede784550878caed26154414f9
#
_entry.id   49a7d3ede784550878caed26154414f9
#
_cell.length_a   1.000
_cell.length_b   1.000
_cell.length_c   1.000
_cell.angle_alpha   90.00
_cell.angle_beta   90.00
_cell.angle_gamma   90.00
#
_symmetry.space_group_name_H-M   'P 1'
#
loop_
_entity.id
_entity.type
_entity.pdbx_description
1 polymer ?
#
loop_
_entity_poly.entity_id
_entity_poly.type
_entity_poly.pdbx_seq_one_letter_code
_entity_poly.pdbx_strand_id
1 'polypeptide(L)'
;TEDQICEEVSKFCNFLKDIYKDFGFDKDIKVMFSTRPELRVGTDEDWDRAENALAEACKAAGLEYEIQPGEGAFYGPKLEFQLVDCLGRRWQCGTIQVDYQLPSAERLNAQYIGADNQKHHPVMLHRATLGSIERFLGILIENFAGALPAWLHFEQAAVVPVGNDFDEYAKKVNDTLVAAGIRSNAYISDDNMKSKIKMITKEHKTPYILIVGQKEMEEGTVSVRFRQSSGLEQKTFKLEDFVAYVQDKVNTHFVGI
;
A
#
# COMPACT_ATOMS: atom_id res chain seq x y z
N THR A 1 7.24 -25.87 10.82
CA THR A 1 6.57 -27.14 11.01
C THR A 1 5.15 -27.09 10.47
N GLU A 2 4.53 -28.23 10.24
CA GLU A 2 3.16 -28.34 9.74
C GLU A 2 2.15 -27.66 10.68
N ASP A 3 2.30 -27.81 11.98
CA ASP A 3 1.44 -27.19 13.00
C ASP A 3 1.44 -25.64 12.95
N GLN A 4 2.47 -25.03 12.36
CA GLN A 4 2.61 -23.58 12.24
C GLN A 4 1.93 -23.01 10.99
N ILE A 5 1.50 -23.83 10.05
CA ILE A 5 0.97 -23.36 8.75
C ILE A 5 -0.25 -22.49 8.94
N CYS A 6 -1.24 -22.96 9.70
CA CYS A 6 -2.50 -22.24 9.90
C CYS A 6 -2.25 -20.84 10.52
N GLU A 7 -1.41 -20.77 11.55
CA GLU A 7 -1.05 -19.52 12.22
C GLU A 7 -0.32 -18.55 11.27
N GLU A 8 0.70 -19.03 10.55
CA GLU A 8 1.53 -18.20 9.66
C GLU A 8 0.76 -17.74 8.41
N VAL A 9 -0.11 -18.58 7.87
CA VAL A 9 -1.00 -18.20 6.76
C VAL A 9 -2.02 -17.16 7.23
N SER A 10 -2.65 -17.35 8.40
CA SER A 10 -3.61 -16.39 8.96
C SER A 10 -2.97 -15.05 9.25
N LYS A 11 -1.75 -15.01 9.82
CA LYS A 11 -0.98 -13.78 10.03
C LYS A 11 -0.73 -13.05 8.71
N PHE A 12 -0.33 -13.77 7.68
CA PHE A 12 -0.08 -13.18 6.37
C PHE A 12 -1.36 -12.65 5.72
N CYS A 13 -2.48 -13.36 5.82
CA CYS A 13 -3.76 -12.90 5.31
C CYS A 13 -4.22 -11.59 5.98
N ASN A 14 -4.05 -11.47 7.29
CA ASN A 14 -4.36 -10.23 8.01
C ASN A 14 -3.42 -9.09 7.60
N PHE A 15 -2.13 -9.36 7.49
CA PHE A 15 -1.14 -8.41 6.99
C PHE A 15 -1.50 -7.89 5.58
N LEU A 16 -1.95 -8.76 4.67
CA LEU A 16 -2.41 -8.35 3.34
C LEU A 16 -3.63 -7.44 3.40
N LYS A 17 -4.62 -7.76 4.25
CA LYS A 17 -5.80 -6.92 4.44
C LYS A 17 -5.42 -5.51 4.93
N ASP A 18 -4.49 -5.42 5.88
CA ASP A 18 -4.03 -4.14 6.41
C ASP A 18 -3.32 -3.32 5.34
N ILE A 19 -2.40 -3.93 4.58
CA ILE A 19 -1.71 -3.28 3.48
C ILE A 19 -2.70 -2.78 2.42
N TYR A 20 -3.62 -3.62 1.97
CA TYR A 20 -4.57 -3.23 0.94
C TYR A 20 -5.52 -2.12 1.43
N LYS A 21 -5.88 -2.13 2.71
CA LYS A 21 -6.62 -1.03 3.33
C LYS A 21 -5.83 0.27 3.31
N ASP A 22 -4.55 0.25 3.67
CA ASP A 22 -3.66 1.42 3.64
C ASP A 22 -3.55 2.01 2.23
N PHE A 23 -3.60 1.18 1.20
CA PHE A 23 -3.62 1.61 -0.19
C PHE A 23 -5.03 1.92 -0.74
N GLY A 24 -6.08 1.80 0.06
CA GLY A 24 -7.46 2.13 -0.33
C GLY A 24 -8.17 1.05 -1.15
N PHE A 25 -7.74 -0.21 -1.07
CA PHE A 25 -8.34 -1.35 -1.75
C PHE A 25 -9.15 -2.28 -0.83
N ASP A 26 -9.60 -1.80 0.34
CA ASP A 26 -10.26 -2.61 1.36
C ASP A 26 -11.64 -3.18 0.95
N LYS A 27 -12.30 -2.60 -0.06
CA LYS A 27 -13.69 -2.92 -0.44
C LYS A 27 -13.84 -4.01 -1.50
N ASP A 28 -12.83 -4.24 -2.30
CA ASP A 28 -12.93 -5.03 -3.53
C ASP A 28 -11.84 -6.11 -3.63
N ILE A 29 -11.53 -6.76 -2.51
CA ILE A 29 -10.59 -7.89 -2.49
C ILE A 29 -11.38 -9.17 -2.76
N LYS A 30 -10.98 -9.94 -3.77
CA LYS A 30 -11.47 -11.29 -4.04
C LYS A 30 -10.39 -12.30 -3.69
N VAL A 31 -10.75 -13.30 -2.89
CA VAL A 31 -9.84 -14.38 -2.51
C VAL A 31 -10.21 -15.62 -3.30
N MET A 32 -9.24 -16.15 -4.03
CA MET A 32 -9.39 -17.38 -4.83
C MET A 32 -8.56 -18.48 -4.19
N PHE A 33 -9.15 -19.65 -4.00
CA PHE A 33 -8.46 -20.83 -3.51
C PHE A 33 -8.21 -21.77 -4.68
N SER A 34 -6.99 -21.82 -5.17
CA SER A 34 -6.56 -22.64 -6.28
C SER A 34 -6.06 -23.99 -5.80
N THR A 35 -6.78 -25.04 -6.16
CA THR A 35 -6.52 -26.42 -5.73
C THR A 35 -5.62 -27.15 -6.72
N ARG A 36 -5.32 -28.41 -6.41
CA ARG A 36 -4.41 -29.30 -7.16
C ARG A 36 -4.67 -29.35 -8.66
N PRO A 37 -3.65 -29.13 -9.51
CA PRO A 37 -3.76 -29.36 -10.96
C PRO A 37 -3.61 -30.83 -11.32
N GLU A 38 -3.96 -31.20 -12.57
CA GLU A 38 -3.77 -32.55 -13.07
C GLU A 38 -2.29 -32.97 -13.08
N LEU A 39 -1.43 -32.07 -13.61
CA LEU A 39 0.02 -32.26 -13.60
C LEU A 39 0.63 -31.63 -12.34
N ARG A 40 0.96 -32.46 -11.38
CA ARG A 40 1.50 -32.05 -10.08
C ARG A 40 2.56 -32.99 -9.57
N VAL A 41 3.32 -32.54 -8.58
CA VAL A 41 4.27 -33.36 -7.81
C VAL A 41 3.70 -33.62 -6.42
N GLY A 42 4.22 -34.65 -5.73
CA GLY A 42 3.74 -35.08 -4.43
C GLY A 42 2.59 -36.05 -4.46
N THR A 43 2.23 -36.57 -3.31
CA THR A 43 1.12 -37.53 -3.14
C THR A 43 -0.20 -36.83 -2.96
N ASP A 44 -1.31 -37.54 -3.13
CA ASP A 44 -2.65 -36.99 -2.87
C ASP A 44 -2.81 -36.63 -1.39
N GLU A 45 -2.18 -37.36 -0.50
CA GLU A 45 -2.17 -37.10 0.95
C GLU A 45 -1.46 -35.77 1.27
N ASP A 46 -0.33 -35.45 0.59
CA ASP A 46 0.34 -34.14 0.74
C ASP A 46 -0.57 -33.01 0.32
N TRP A 47 -1.28 -33.17 -0.81
CA TRP A 47 -2.21 -32.19 -1.32
C TRP A 47 -3.42 -32.01 -0.42
N ASP A 48 -3.97 -33.12 0.12
CA ASP A 48 -5.09 -33.07 1.07
C ASP A 48 -4.69 -32.29 2.33
N ARG A 49 -3.49 -32.53 2.87
CA ARG A 49 -2.97 -31.79 4.05
C ARG A 49 -2.77 -30.31 3.73
N ALA A 50 -2.17 -29.99 2.60
CA ALA A 50 -1.90 -28.58 2.23
C ALA A 50 -3.20 -27.81 1.95
N GLU A 51 -4.14 -28.38 1.24
CA GLU A 51 -5.44 -27.78 0.95
C GLU A 51 -6.26 -27.58 2.23
N ASN A 52 -6.31 -28.59 3.11
CA ASN A 52 -6.99 -28.48 4.39
C ASN A 52 -6.36 -27.39 5.27
N ALA A 53 -5.03 -27.31 5.34
CA ALA A 53 -4.35 -26.28 6.12
C ALA A 53 -4.66 -24.86 5.63
N LEU A 54 -4.73 -24.65 4.30
CA LEU A 54 -5.15 -23.36 3.73
C LEU A 54 -6.62 -23.04 4.01
N ALA A 55 -7.53 -24.04 3.91
CA ALA A 55 -8.95 -23.85 4.21
C ALA A 55 -9.18 -23.48 5.70
N GLU A 56 -8.49 -24.15 6.61
CA GLU A 56 -8.54 -23.83 8.04
C GLU A 56 -7.98 -22.42 8.33
N ALA A 57 -6.88 -22.04 7.68
CA ALA A 57 -6.31 -20.70 7.81
C ALA A 57 -7.27 -19.62 7.30
N CYS A 58 -7.96 -19.84 6.18
CA CYS A 58 -9.00 -18.92 5.68
C CYS A 58 -10.12 -18.76 6.72
N LYS A 59 -10.60 -19.84 7.29
CA LYS A 59 -11.61 -19.83 8.34
C LYS A 59 -11.14 -19.06 9.58
N ALA A 60 -9.92 -19.31 10.02
CA ALA A 60 -9.32 -18.62 11.16
C ALA A 60 -9.13 -17.12 10.91
N ALA A 61 -8.79 -16.71 9.68
CA ALA A 61 -8.65 -15.32 9.28
C ALA A 61 -10.00 -14.64 8.91
N GLY A 62 -11.13 -15.35 8.98
CA GLY A 62 -12.44 -14.84 8.58
C GLY A 62 -12.50 -14.42 7.10
N LEU A 63 -11.86 -15.20 6.23
CA LEU A 63 -11.83 -14.97 4.79
C LEU A 63 -12.86 -15.84 4.08
N GLU A 64 -13.69 -15.19 3.25
CA GLU A 64 -14.50 -15.87 2.24
C GLU A 64 -13.65 -16.04 0.97
N TYR A 65 -13.78 -17.19 0.30
CA TYR A 65 -13.04 -17.48 -0.92
C TYR A 65 -13.88 -18.25 -1.95
N GLU A 66 -13.51 -18.10 -3.22
CA GLU A 66 -14.04 -18.88 -4.33
C GLU A 66 -13.02 -19.97 -4.70
N ILE A 67 -13.47 -21.22 -4.90
CA ILE A 67 -12.58 -22.32 -5.29
C ILE A 67 -12.30 -22.24 -6.79
N GLN A 68 -11.02 -22.36 -7.15
CA GLN A 68 -10.54 -22.52 -8.53
C GLN A 68 -9.90 -23.91 -8.69
N PRO A 69 -10.67 -24.91 -9.14
CA PRO A 69 -10.15 -26.26 -9.30
C PRO A 69 -9.06 -26.32 -10.38
N GLY A 70 -7.94 -26.95 -10.05
CA GLY A 70 -6.87 -27.19 -11.02
C GLY A 70 -5.92 -26.01 -11.26
N GLU A 71 -6.12 -24.86 -10.61
CA GLU A 71 -5.32 -23.65 -10.83
C GLU A 71 -4.16 -23.49 -9.83
N GLY A 72 -3.95 -24.46 -8.95
CA GLY A 72 -2.80 -24.51 -8.04
C GLY A 72 -1.46 -24.59 -8.80
N ALA A 73 -0.37 -24.26 -8.13
CA ALA A 73 0.94 -24.49 -8.70
C ALA A 73 1.25 -26.01 -8.72
N PHE A 74 2.16 -26.47 -9.58
CA PHE A 74 2.50 -27.89 -9.66
C PHE A 74 3.05 -28.48 -8.37
N TYR A 75 3.51 -27.64 -7.44
CA TYR A 75 4.13 -28.01 -6.16
C TYR A 75 3.24 -27.73 -4.93
N GLY A 76 2.13 -27.05 -5.07
CA GLY A 76 1.25 -26.76 -3.94
C GLY A 76 0.03 -25.89 -4.24
N PRO A 77 -1.02 -25.99 -3.41
CA PRO A 77 -2.19 -25.13 -3.49
C PRO A 77 -1.86 -23.70 -3.07
N LYS A 78 -2.71 -22.75 -3.48
CA LYS A 78 -2.49 -21.33 -3.19
C LYS A 78 -3.78 -20.57 -2.90
N LEU A 79 -3.65 -19.53 -2.09
CA LEU A 79 -4.62 -18.45 -2.04
C LEU A 79 -4.12 -17.28 -2.89
N GLU A 80 -4.97 -16.77 -3.75
CA GLU A 80 -4.72 -15.60 -4.57
C GLU A 80 -5.63 -14.46 -4.10
N PHE A 81 -5.03 -13.29 -3.89
CA PHE A 81 -5.75 -12.07 -3.56
C PHE A 81 -5.81 -11.19 -4.79
N GLN A 82 -7.00 -11.04 -5.32
CA GLN A 82 -7.27 -10.25 -6.52
C GLN A 82 -7.84 -8.90 -6.12
N LEU A 83 -7.18 -7.83 -6.58
CA LEU A 83 -7.68 -6.47 -6.48
C LEU A 83 -8.52 -6.14 -7.70
N VAL A 84 -9.58 -5.37 -7.50
CA VAL A 84 -10.43 -4.88 -8.58
C VAL A 84 -10.04 -3.45 -8.90
N ASP A 85 -9.72 -3.18 -10.15
CA ASP A 85 -9.37 -1.83 -10.59
C ASP A 85 -10.60 -0.94 -10.83
N CYS A 86 -10.39 0.34 -11.13
CA CYS A 86 -11.46 1.31 -11.39
C CYS A 86 -12.36 0.98 -12.59
N LEU A 87 -11.95 0.03 -13.45
CA LEU A 87 -12.73 -0.47 -14.59
C LEU A 87 -13.41 -1.81 -14.30
N GLY A 88 -13.31 -2.33 -13.08
CA GLY A 88 -13.86 -3.61 -12.68
C GLY A 88 -13.05 -4.84 -13.12
N ARG A 89 -11.81 -4.65 -13.61
CA ARG A 89 -10.90 -5.75 -13.96
C ARG A 89 -10.24 -6.31 -12.71
N ARG A 90 -10.10 -7.64 -12.66
CA ARG A 90 -9.44 -8.34 -11.54
C ARG A 90 -7.95 -8.53 -11.82
N TRP A 91 -7.12 -8.24 -10.82
CA TRP A 91 -5.67 -8.37 -10.89
C TRP A 91 -5.14 -9.15 -9.70
N GLN A 92 -4.51 -10.28 -9.94
CA GLN A 92 -3.81 -11.03 -8.90
C GLN A 92 -2.62 -10.19 -8.41
N CYS A 93 -2.62 -9.86 -7.12
CA CYS A 93 -1.56 -9.12 -6.45
C CYS A 93 -0.97 -9.92 -5.29
N GLY A 94 -1.79 -10.33 -4.32
CA GLY A 94 -1.32 -11.15 -3.22
C GLY A 94 -1.38 -12.64 -3.52
N THR A 95 -0.44 -13.40 -2.96
CA THR A 95 -0.44 -14.85 -3.04
C THR A 95 0.20 -15.45 -1.80
N ILE A 96 -0.36 -16.55 -1.30
CA ILE A 96 0.31 -17.45 -0.36
C ILE A 96 0.13 -18.88 -0.82
N GLN A 97 1.21 -19.65 -0.82
CA GLN A 97 1.25 -21.05 -1.27
C GLN A 97 1.86 -21.91 -0.18
N VAL A 98 1.31 -23.10 0.01
CA VAL A 98 1.86 -24.14 0.91
C VAL A 98 2.57 -25.16 0.06
N ASP A 99 3.82 -25.43 0.38
CA ASP A 99 4.72 -26.27 -0.42
C ASP A 99 5.47 -27.27 0.49
N TYR A 100 5.12 -28.53 0.33
CA TYR A 100 5.82 -29.68 0.94
C TYR A 100 6.91 -30.27 0.03
N GLN A 101 6.93 -29.89 -1.24
CA GLN A 101 7.69 -30.60 -2.28
C GLN A 101 9.09 -30.01 -2.47
N LEU A 102 9.20 -28.69 -2.62
CA LEU A 102 10.51 -28.07 -2.88
C LEU A 102 11.49 -28.22 -1.73
N PRO A 103 11.13 -28.15 -0.42
CA PRO A 103 12.07 -28.35 0.66
C PRO A 103 12.52 -29.80 0.88
N SER A 104 11.89 -30.78 0.21
CA SER A 104 12.15 -32.20 0.41
C SER A 104 13.60 -32.64 0.10
N ALA A 105 13.96 -33.85 0.54
CA ALA A 105 15.28 -34.45 0.32
C ALA A 105 15.64 -34.60 -1.16
N GLU A 106 14.64 -34.82 -2.00
CA GLU A 106 14.81 -35.06 -3.44
C GLU A 106 15.06 -33.77 -4.23
N ARG A 107 14.84 -32.59 -3.59
CA ARG A 107 14.94 -31.27 -4.23
C ARG A 107 15.96 -30.39 -3.52
N LEU A 108 15.51 -29.45 -2.68
CA LEU A 108 16.40 -28.52 -1.98
C LEU A 108 17.11 -29.14 -0.78
N ASN A 109 16.61 -30.25 -0.27
CA ASN A 109 17.10 -30.90 0.95
C ASN A 109 17.23 -29.90 2.13
N ALA A 110 16.28 -29.00 2.24
CA ALA A 110 16.22 -28.04 3.35
C ALA A 110 15.92 -28.80 4.65
N GLN A 111 16.70 -28.56 5.70
CA GLN A 111 16.60 -29.32 6.95
C GLN A 111 16.64 -28.39 8.16
N TYR A 112 15.91 -28.76 9.21
CA TYR A 112 16.03 -28.17 10.54
C TYR A 112 16.13 -29.28 11.59
N ILE A 113 16.65 -28.96 12.78
CA ILE A 113 16.68 -29.88 13.92
C ILE A 113 15.40 -29.67 14.73
N GLY A 114 14.59 -30.71 14.84
CA GLY A 114 13.37 -30.71 15.62
C GLY A 114 13.60 -30.79 17.13
N ALA A 115 12.53 -30.67 17.92
CA ALA A 115 12.57 -30.83 19.38
C ALA A 115 12.99 -32.26 19.81
N ASP A 116 12.80 -33.23 18.95
CA ASP A 116 13.25 -34.62 19.08
C ASP A 116 14.76 -34.83 18.78
N ASN A 117 15.47 -33.74 18.49
CA ASN A 117 16.89 -33.73 18.10
C ASN A 117 17.18 -34.47 16.79
N GLN A 118 16.17 -34.66 15.92
CA GLN A 118 16.29 -35.25 14.59
C GLN A 118 16.18 -34.21 13.49
N LYS A 119 16.66 -34.59 12.29
CA LYS A 119 16.53 -33.74 11.09
C LYS A 119 15.16 -33.93 10.46
N HIS A 120 14.49 -32.78 10.18
CA HIS A 120 13.23 -32.75 9.50
C HIS A 120 13.28 -31.79 8.31
N HIS A 121 12.40 -32.00 7.32
CA HIS A 121 12.17 -31.05 6.24
C HIS A 121 11.10 -30.04 6.66
N PRO A 122 11.34 -28.73 6.50
CA PRO A 122 10.32 -27.71 6.79
C PRO A 122 9.22 -27.72 5.73
N VAL A 123 8.06 -27.18 6.07
CA VAL A 123 7.08 -26.73 5.08
C VAL A 123 7.51 -25.35 4.59
N MET A 124 7.44 -25.10 3.30
CA MET A 124 7.74 -23.79 2.72
C MET A 124 6.44 -23.02 2.45
N LEU A 125 6.44 -21.76 2.83
CA LEU A 125 5.37 -20.83 2.52
C LEU A 125 5.89 -19.76 1.56
N HIS A 126 5.40 -19.77 0.32
CA HIS A 126 5.70 -18.73 -0.66
C HIS A 126 4.73 -17.58 -0.49
N ARG A 127 5.22 -16.35 -0.37
CA ARG A 127 4.42 -15.16 -0.11
C ARG A 127 4.72 -14.06 -1.11
N ALA A 128 3.68 -13.48 -1.68
CA ALA A 128 3.75 -12.26 -2.47
C ALA A 128 2.66 -11.30 -1.99
N THR A 129 3.03 -10.04 -1.73
CA THR A 129 2.10 -9.03 -1.21
C THR A 129 1.47 -8.21 -2.33
N LEU A 130 2.27 -7.67 -3.23
CA LEU A 130 1.86 -6.75 -4.29
C LEU A 130 1.94 -7.39 -5.69
N GLY A 131 2.48 -8.61 -5.78
CA GLY A 131 2.80 -9.26 -7.05
C GLY A 131 3.92 -8.50 -7.78
N SER A 132 3.71 -8.11 -9.06
CA SER A 132 4.61 -7.20 -9.75
C SER A 132 4.38 -5.78 -9.24
N ILE A 133 5.47 -5.10 -8.82
CA ILE A 133 5.42 -3.71 -8.34
C ILE A 133 4.91 -2.78 -9.43
N GLU A 134 5.30 -2.97 -10.69
CA GLU A 134 4.88 -2.16 -11.83
C GLU A 134 3.37 -2.28 -12.07
N ARG A 135 2.83 -3.51 -12.00
CA ARG A 135 1.39 -3.74 -12.11
C ARG A 135 0.64 -3.08 -10.97
N PHE A 136 1.10 -3.26 -9.75
CA PHE A 136 0.48 -2.67 -8.57
C PHE A 136 0.48 -1.14 -8.62
N LEU A 137 1.59 -0.52 -9.02
CA LEU A 137 1.68 0.93 -9.21
C LEU A 137 0.71 1.41 -10.30
N GLY A 138 0.58 0.68 -11.41
CA GLY A 138 -0.40 1.00 -12.45
C GLY A 138 -1.83 1.02 -11.91
N ILE A 139 -2.22 -0.04 -11.19
CA ILE A 139 -3.55 -0.14 -10.56
C ILE A 139 -3.76 0.99 -9.55
N LEU A 140 -2.76 1.28 -8.71
CA LEU A 140 -2.80 2.33 -7.71
C LEU A 140 -3.00 3.72 -8.33
N ILE A 141 -2.22 4.05 -9.35
CA ILE A 141 -2.31 5.34 -10.04
C ILE A 141 -3.68 5.48 -10.72
N GLU A 142 -4.18 4.44 -11.37
CA GLU A 142 -5.51 4.43 -11.97
C GLU A 142 -6.62 4.60 -10.93
N ASN A 143 -6.54 3.90 -9.80
CA ASN A 143 -7.52 3.96 -8.72
C ASN A 143 -7.68 5.38 -8.16
N PHE A 144 -6.60 6.11 -8.01
CA PHE A 144 -6.60 7.50 -7.54
C PHE A 144 -6.67 8.53 -8.68
N ALA A 145 -6.78 8.10 -9.95
CA ALA A 145 -6.68 8.97 -11.12
C ALA A 145 -5.44 9.89 -11.05
N GLY A 146 -4.33 9.39 -10.52
CA GLY A 146 -3.09 10.12 -10.28
C GLY A 146 -3.10 11.08 -9.07
N ALA A 147 -4.24 11.21 -8.39
CA ALA A 147 -4.39 12.10 -7.23
C ALA A 147 -4.12 11.33 -5.92
N LEU A 148 -2.91 10.78 -5.79
CA LEU A 148 -2.50 9.94 -4.66
C LEU A 148 -2.74 10.61 -3.29
N PRO A 149 -3.03 9.83 -2.23
CA PRO A 149 -3.10 10.34 -0.87
C PRO A 149 -1.77 10.97 -0.43
N ALA A 150 -1.80 11.85 0.57
CA ALA A 150 -0.64 12.62 0.99
C ALA A 150 0.58 11.76 1.33
N TRP A 151 0.39 10.62 1.99
CA TRP A 151 1.49 9.74 2.38
C TRP A 151 2.21 9.08 1.18
N LEU A 152 1.51 8.87 0.04
CA LEU A 152 2.06 8.30 -1.20
C LEU A 152 2.51 9.37 -2.20
N HIS A 153 2.05 10.61 -2.06
CA HIS A 153 2.28 11.64 -3.06
C HIS A 153 3.74 12.09 -3.08
N PHE A 154 4.32 12.26 -4.27
CA PHE A 154 5.71 12.69 -4.45
C PHE A 154 5.99 14.10 -3.89
N GLU A 155 4.97 14.99 -3.96
CA GLU A 155 4.97 16.33 -3.39
C GLU A 155 3.74 16.49 -2.49
N GLN A 156 3.92 16.49 -1.18
CA GLN A 156 2.82 16.56 -0.21
C GLN A 156 2.28 17.97 -0.07
N ALA A 157 3.16 18.97 -0.13
CA ALA A 157 2.80 20.36 0.00
C ALA A 157 3.52 21.24 -1.02
N ALA A 158 2.82 22.24 -1.54
CA ALA A 158 3.36 23.26 -2.43
C ALA A 158 3.20 24.63 -1.79
N VAL A 159 4.28 25.37 -1.57
CA VAL A 159 4.25 26.72 -0.98
C VAL A 159 4.25 27.76 -2.09
N VAL A 160 3.21 28.61 -2.15
CA VAL A 160 3.00 29.57 -3.23
C VAL A 160 2.90 30.98 -2.63
N PRO A 161 3.90 31.85 -2.83
CA PRO A 161 3.81 33.25 -2.43
C PRO A 161 2.83 34.01 -3.32
N VAL A 162 2.11 34.97 -2.74
CA VAL A 162 1.17 35.84 -3.51
C VAL A 162 1.89 36.83 -4.41
N GLY A 163 3.18 37.09 -4.13
CA GLY A 163 4.08 37.97 -4.89
C GLY A 163 5.53 37.77 -4.44
N ASN A 164 6.49 38.27 -5.21
CA ASN A 164 7.92 38.07 -5.00
C ASN A 164 8.43 38.64 -3.66
N ASP A 165 7.75 39.63 -3.10
CA ASP A 165 8.06 40.21 -1.80
C ASP A 165 7.98 39.18 -0.64
N PHE A 166 7.29 38.07 -0.87
CA PHE A 166 7.07 37.00 0.11
C PHE A 166 7.87 35.72 -0.17
N ASP A 167 8.79 35.76 -1.14
CA ASP A 167 9.61 34.59 -1.53
C ASP A 167 10.46 34.08 -0.37
N GLU A 168 11.06 34.97 0.43
CA GLU A 168 11.87 34.57 1.57
C GLU A 168 11.04 33.90 2.68
N TYR A 169 9.80 34.36 2.87
CA TYR A 169 8.90 33.69 3.80
C TYR A 169 8.43 32.33 3.25
N ALA A 170 8.16 32.22 1.95
CA ALA A 170 7.82 30.96 1.31
C ALA A 170 8.97 29.94 1.42
N LYS A 171 10.22 30.34 1.24
CA LYS A 171 11.39 29.50 1.47
C LYS A 171 11.46 29.02 2.91
N LYS A 172 11.32 29.93 3.88
CA LYS A 172 11.33 29.58 5.31
C LYS A 172 10.25 28.58 5.68
N VAL A 173 9.03 28.74 5.15
CA VAL A 173 7.93 27.78 5.34
C VAL A 173 8.30 26.43 4.75
N ASN A 174 8.80 26.41 3.51
CA ASN A 174 9.24 25.18 2.85
C ASN A 174 10.35 24.46 3.61
N ASP A 175 11.38 25.19 4.06
CA ASP A 175 12.48 24.61 4.82
C ASP A 175 12.00 23.98 6.14
N THR A 176 11.02 24.60 6.80
CA THR A 176 10.39 24.04 8.00
C THR A 176 9.66 22.73 7.68
N LEU A 177 8.92 22.67 6.56
CA LEU A 177 8.22 21.45 6.12
C LEU A 177 9.22 20.33 5.79
N VAL A 178 10.27 20.63 5.03
CA VAL A 178 11.33 19.68 4.67
C VAL A 178 12.07 19.17 5.91
N ALA A 179 12.41 20.05 6.84
CA ALA A 179 13.03 19.65 8.11
C ALA A 179 12.15 18.73 8.96
N ALA A 180 10.83 18.86 8.82
CA ALA A 180 9.85 17.97 9.47
C ALA A 180 9.58 16.66 8.69
N GLY A 181 10.31 16.39 7.59
CA GLY A 181 10.16 15.20 6.76
C GLY A 181 9.01 15.25 5.75
N ILE A 182 8.42 16.43 5.52
CA ILE A 182 7.35 16.63 4.54
C ILE A 182 7.96 16.95 3.18
N ARG A 183 7.59 16.20 2.14
CA ARG A 183 8.02 16.44 0.76
C ARG A 183 7.32 17.69 0.23
N SER A 184 8.02 18.81 0.17
CA SER A 184 7.45 20.09 -0.25
C SER A 184 8.38 20.89 -1.15
N ASN A 185 7.81 21.80 -1.94
CA ASN A 185 8.53 22.75 -2.77
C ASN A 185 7.97 24.17 -2.63
N ALA A 186 8.85 25.17 -2.68
CA ALA A 186 8.48 26.59 -2.78
C ALA A 186 8.47 27.02 -4.24
N TYR A 187 7.33 27.54 -4.72
CA TYR A 187 7.12 28.00 -6.12
C TYR A 187 7.42 29.49 -6.23
N ILE A 188 8.68 29.84 -6.23
CA ILE A 188 9.20 31.24 -6.22
C ILE A 188 9.64 31.76 -7.60
N SER A 189 9.07 31.22 -8.69
CA SER A 189 9.32 31.74 -10.05
C SER A 189 8.58 33.06 -10.31
N ASP A 190 8.94 33.76 -11.39
CA ASP A 190 8.28 35.00 -11.83
C ASP A 190 6.87 34.78 -12.42
N ASP A 191 6.42 33.55 -12.51
CA ASP A 191 5.07 33.24 -12.97
C ASP A 191 4.01 33.78 -12.00
N ASN A 192 2.87 34.19 -12.54
CA ASN A 192 1.78 34.66 -11.69
C ASN A 192 1.19 33.51 -10.84
N MET A 193 0.72 33.85 -9.64
CA MET A 193 0.17 32.90 -8.67
C MET A 193 -0.91 31.99 -9.27
N LYS A 194 -1.78 32.48 -10.17
CA LYS A 194 -2.84 31.67 -10.78
C LYS A 194 -2.29 30.58 -11.68
N SER A 195 -1.21 30.85 -12.43
CA SER A 195 -0.52 29.85 -13.26
C SER A 195 0.13 28.79 -12.40
N LYS A 196 0.84 29.17 -11.32
CA LYS A 196 1.44 28.25 -10.36
C LYS A 196 0.38 27.31 -9.76
N ILE A 197 -0.70 27.86 -9.23
CA ILE A 197 -1.81 27.07 -8.64
C ILE A 197 -2.44 26.14 -9.68
N LYS A 198 -2.63 26.60 -10.93
CA LYS A 198 -3.21 25.79 -12.01
C LYS A 198 -2.33 24.58 -12.32
N MET A 199 -1.02 24.77 -12.44
CA MET A 199 -0.05 23.70 -12.67
C MET A 199 -0.07 22.68 -11.51
N ILE A 200 0.08 23.17 -10.28
CA ILE A 200 0.08 22.35 -9.06
C ILE A 200 -1.20 21.53 -8.95
N THR A 201 -2.36 22.15 -9.22
CA THR A 201 -3.66 21.48 -9.11
C THR A 201 -3.91 20.47 -10.21
N LYS A 202 -3.55 20.78 -11.46
CA LYS A 202 -3.91 19.96 -12.64
C LYS A 202 -2.88 18.93 -13.01
N GLU A 203 -1.60 19.30 -12.94
CA GLU A 203 -0.50 18.44 -13.39
C GLU A 203 0.05 17.63 -12.22
N HIS A 204 0.43 18.28 -11.12
CA HIS A 204 0.98 17.63 -9.95
C HIS A 204 -0.09 16.97 -9.08
N LYS A 205 -1.31 17.55 -9.01
CA LYS A 205 -2.39 17.09 -8.12
C LYS A 205 -1.98 17.07 -6.65
N THR A 206 -1.12 18.01 -6.26
CA THR A 206 -0.56 18.13 -4.91
C THR A 206 -1.68 18.24 -3.86
N PRO A 207 -1.64 17.47 -2.76
CA PRO A 207 -2.67 17.46 -1.73
C PRO A 207 -2.91 18.82 -1.07
N TYR A 208 -1.83 19.53 -0.72
CA TYR A 208 -1.89 20.78 0.04
C TYR A 208 -1.16 21.91 -0.69
N ILE A 209 -1.84 23.02 -0.91
CA ILE A 209 -1.25 24.24 -1.47
C ILE A 209 -1.28 25.31 -0.39
N LEU A 210 -0.12 25.75 0.07
CA LEU A 210 0.08 26.76 1.10
C LEU A 210 0.25 28.12 0.41
N ILE A 211 -0.70 28.99 0.58
CA ILE A 211 -0.65 30.35 0.06
C ILE A 211 -0.10 31.23 1.18
N VAL A 212 0.92 32.02 0.88
CA VAL A 212 1.57 32.90 1.85
C VAL A 212 1.69 34.32 1.31
N GLY A 213 1.32 35.28 2.12
CA GLY A 213 1.36 36.71 1.82
C GLY A 213 1.67 37.52 3.08
N GLN A 214 1.38 38.81 3.07
CA GLN A 214 1.69 39.74 4.17
C GLN A 214 1.09 39.25 5.49
N LYS A 215 -0.17 38.87 5.51
CA LYS A 215 -0.86 38.44 6.71
C LYS A 215 -0.24 37.16 7.30
N GLU A 216 0.01 36.16 6.45
CA GLU A 216 0.60 34.90 6.87
C GLU A 216 2.02 35.10 7.41
N MET A 217 2.80 36.01 6.81
CA MET A 217 4.15 36.35 7.25
C MET A 217 4.14 37.05 8.61
N GLU A 218 3.21 38.01 8.85
CA GLU A 218 3.11 38.73 10.12
C GLU A 218 2.61 37.86 11.27
N GLU A 219 1.66 36.93 10.99
CA GLU A 219 1.04 36.06 11.98
C GLU A 219 1.77 34.72 12.16
N GLY A 220 2.77 34.40 11.33
CA GLY A 220 3.47 33.11 11.34
C GLY A 220 2.55 31.94 10.94
N THR A 221 1.62 32.20 10.02
CA THR A 221 0.60 31.23 9.58
C THR A 221 0.77 30.84 8.12
N VAL A 222 -0.02 29.87 7.66
CA VAL A 222 -0.15 29.46 6.27
C VAL A 222 -1.62 29.30 5.92
N SER A 223 -2.03 29.78 4.75
CA SER A 223 -3.38 29.60 4.23
C SER A 223 -3.42 28.37 3.34
N VAL A 224 -3.96 27.27 3.84
CA VAL A 224 -3.93 25.96 3.19
C VAL A 224 -5.15 25.75 2.32
N ARG A 225 -4.91 25.54 1.04
CA ARG A 225 -5.92 25.10 0.08
C ARG A 225 -5.76 23.59 -0.12
N PHE A 226 -6.81 22.86 0.21
CA PHE A 226 -6.85 21.42 0.00
C PHE A 226 -7.19 21.08 -1.46
N ARG A 227 -6.75 19.92 -1.93
CA ARG A 227 -7.13 19.42 -3.25
C ARG A 227 -8.66 19.34 -3.38
N GLN A 228 -9.22 19.78 -4.49
CA GLN A 228 -10.68 19.89 -4.69
C GLN A 228 -11.46 18.59 -4.41
N SER A 229 -10.85 17.44 -4.70
CA SER A 229 -11.47 16.12 -4.43
C SER A 229 -11.71 15.83 -2.95
N SER A 230 -11.09 16.58 -2.03
CA SER A 230 -11.30 16.43 -0.59
C SER A 230 -12.64 16.95 -0.09
N GLY A 231 -13.26 17.87 -0.82
CA GLY A 231 -14.43 18.64 -0.36
C GLY A 231 -14.14 19.61 0.80
N LEU A 232 -12.87 19.75 1.20
CA LEU A 232 -12.47 20.63 2.30
C LEU A 232 -12.31 22.07 1.80
N GLU A 233 -12.76 23.03 2.62
CA GLU A 233 -12.56 24.44 2.38
C GLU A 233 -11.15 24.88 2.76
N GLN A 234 -10.71 26.03 2.19
CA GLN A 234 -9.45 26.66 2.55
C GLN A 234 -9.43 27.01 4.04
N LYS A 235 -8.31 26.70 4.73
CA LYS A 235 -8.16 26.91 6.17
C LYS A 235 -6.79 27.51 6.50
N THR A 236 -6.76 28.45 7.44
CA THR A 236 -5.50 29.00 7.98
C THR A 236 -5.03 28.17 9.16
N PHE A 237 -3.73 27.85 9.17
CA PHE A 237 -3.06 27.13 10.24
C PHE A 237 -1.86 27.95 10.73
N LYS A 238 -1.49 27.81 12.00
CA LYS A 238 -0.10 28.03 12.39
C LYS A 238 0.78 27.00 11.71
N LEU A 239 2.00 27.38 11.35
CA LEU A 239 2.87 26.48 10.58
C LEU A 239 3.14 25.15 11.33
N GLU A 240 3.35 25.20 12.62
CA GLU A 240 3.55 24.00 13.47
C GLU A 240 2.33 23.09 13.53
N ASP A 241 1.11 23.65 13.58
CA ASP A 241 -0.14 22.87 13.57
C ASP A 241 -0.35 22.19 12.21
N PHE A 242 0.04 22.84 11.11
CA PHE A 242 -0.02 22.25 9.78
C PHE A 242 0.98 21.09 9.63
N VAL A 243 2.21 21.26 10.16
CA VAL A 243 3.21 20.17 10.20
C VAL A 243 2.62 18.94 10.91
N ALA A 244 2.08 19.15 12.11
CA ALA A 244 1.47 18.07 12.88
C ALA A 244 0.30 17.41 12.13
N TYR A 245 -0.55 18.21 11.46
CA TYR A 245 -1.65 17.74 10.65
C TYR A 245 -1.19 16.82 9.51
N VAL A 246 -0.17 17.23 8.74
CA VAL A 246 0.35 16.41 7.64
C VAL A 246 1.02 15.14 8.15
N GLN A 247 1.81 15.23 9.22
CA GLN A 247 2.46 14.08 9.84
C GLN A 247 1.43 13.06 10.33
N ASP A 248 0.31 13.50 10.94
CA ASP A 248 -0.80 12.60 11.29
C ASP A 248 -1.34 11.85 10.08
N LYS A 249 -1.63 12.55 8.97
CA LYS A 249 -2.13 11.95 7.72
C LYS A 249 -1.14 10.98 7.09
N VAL A 250 0.14 11.27 7.17
CA VAL A 250 1.21 10.41 6.66
C VAL A 250 1.38 9.16 7.54
N ASN A 251 1.44 9.34 8.86
CA ASN A 251 1.69 8.24 9.80
C ASN A 251 0.50 7.27 9.93
N THR A 252 -0.71 7.77 9.71
CA THR A 252 -1.94 6.94 9.75
C THR A 252 -2.30 6.36 8.38
N HIS A 253 -1.46 6.56 7.34
CA HIS A 253 -1.72 6.16 5.95
C HIS A 253 -3.11 6.59 5.45
N PHE A 254 -3.54 7.79 5.87
CA PHE A 254 -4.88 8.26 5.57
C PHE A 254 -5.12 8.37 4.06
N VAL A 255 -6.11 7.66 3.56
CA VAL A 255 -6.41 7.56 2.11
C VAL A 255 -7.07 8.84 1.56
N GLY A 256 -7.69 9.64 2.42
CA GLY A 256 -8.22 10.97 2.09
C GLY A 256 -7.15 12.08 2.09
N ILE A 257 -7.60 13.32 2.30
CA ILE A 257 -6.75 14.52 2.42
C ILE A 257 -7.08 15.26 3.70
#